data_9730b9135a1a9eff0074048a747a684b
#
_entry.id   9730b9135a1a9eff0074048a747a684b
#
_cell.length_a   1.000
_cell.length_b   1.000
_cell.length_c   1.000
_cell.angle_alpha   90.00
_cell.angle_beta   90.00
_cell.angle_gamma   90.00
#
_symmetry.space_group_name_H-M   'P 1'
#
loop_
_entity.id
_entity.type
_entity.pdbx_description
1 polymer ?
#
loop_
_entity_poly.entity_id
_entity_poly.type
_entity_poly.pdbx_seq_one_letter_code
_entity_poly.pdbx_strand_id
1 'polypeptide(L)'
;DEWIHAGEEEPDYIDCMKKAFRQYPIELAACAELRDPSKEKEFAKDCRMHFEHIRDVVQHTFLEPGYNLDKKEAVLEPSYICEALGIQGRLDYMQRDMSSFIEMKSGKADEFSMQGKVEPKENNKVQMLLYMAVLEYSMGQDRRRMHPYLLYTRYPLLYPARASWAQVRRVINLRNRIVAAEYGVQFHNHPDFTRNLLAQINPEVVNERKLSGRFWEQYLKPSISRFREKLSALEPLEQAYFYTLYNFITKELYTSKSGDVDYEGRAGASALWLSTLDEKREAGEILYDLQIMENRASQAHKAY
;
A
#
# COMPACT_ATOMS: atom_id res chain seq x y z
N ASP A 1 9.84 12.77 8.11
CA ASP A 1 9.59 12.70 9.56
C ASP A 1 10.40 13.77 10.30
N GLU A 2 11.71 13.74 10.20
CA GLU A 2 12.64 14.64 10.90
C GLU A 2 12.30 16.12 10.70
N TRP A 3 12.00 16.52 9.48
CA TRP A 3 11.68 17.90 9.17
C TRP A 3 10.28 18.31 9.68
N ILE A 4 9.29 17.42 9.62
CA ILE A 4 7.93 17.70 10.14
C ILE A 4 7.96 17.90 11.66
N HIS A 5 8.70 17.05 12.38
CA HIS A 5 8.79 17.12 13.83
C HIS A 5 9.85 18.09 14.37
N ALA A 6 10.60 18.74 13.47
CA ALA A 6 11.57 19.75 13.89
C ALA A 6 10.88 20.97 14.53
N GLY A 7 11.51 21.48 15.57
CA GLY A 7 11.08 22.73 16.22
C GLY A 7 11.44 23.96 15.40
N GLU A 8 12.04 24.98 16.07
CA GLU A 8 12.42 26.24 15.41
C GLU A 8 13.61 26.08 14.44
N GLU A 9 14.53 25.17 14.73
CA GLU A 9 15.64 24.84 13.83
C GLU A 9 15.25 23.65 12.94
N GLU A 10 14.79 23.97 11.73
CA GLU A 10 14.46 22.93 10.74
C GLU A 10 15.74 22.36 10.13
N PRO A 11 15.94 21.03 10.16
CA PRO A 11 17.10 20.38 9.53
C PRO A 11 17.02 20.58 8.01
N ASP A 12 18.16 20.73 7.38
CA ASP A 12 18.21 20.78 5.93
C ASP A 12 18.00 19.39 5.29
N TYR A 13 17.90 19.36 3.97
CA TYR A 13 17.75 18.12 3.22
C TYR A 13 18.88 17.12 3.50
N ILE A 14 20.12 17.59 3.60
CA ILE A 14 21.31 16.74 3.80
C ILE A 14 21.25 16.06 5.15
N ASP A 15 20.86 16.76 6.19
CA ASP A 15 20.74 16.22 7.55
C ASP A 15 19.60 15.18 7.63
N CYS A 16 18.46 15.45 7.01
CA CYS A 16 17.36 14.48 6.91
C CYS A 16 17.80 13.21 6.16
N MET A 17 18.52 13.34 5.06
CA MET A 17 19.03 12.22 4.29
C MET A 17 20.06 11.40 5.06
N LYS A 18 21.03 12.03 5.72
CA LYS A 18 22.02 11.33 6.55
C LYS A 18 21.33 10.46 7.62
N LYS A 19 20.29 10.98 8.27
CA LYS A 19 19.53 10.21 9.27
C LYS A 19 18.79 9.03 8.62
N ALA A 20 18.09 9.24 7.52
CA ALA A 20 17.38 8.19 6.79
C ALA A 20 18.32 7.07 6.33
N PHE A 21 19.50 7.41 5.79
CA PHE A 21 20.49 6.43 5.37
C PHE A 21 21.09 5.63 6.54
N ARG A 22 21.23 6.25 7.70
CA ARG A 22 21.67 5.54 8.91
C ARG A 22 20.59 4.60 9.45
N GLN A 23 19.34 4.91 9.22
CA GLN A 23 18.20 4.10 9.68
C GLN A 23 17.97 2.87 8.80
N TYR A 24 18.24 2.96 7.48
CA TYR A 24 17.98 1.91 6.49
C TYR A 24 19.23 1.45 5.72
N PRO A 25 20.35 1.14 6.40
CA PRO A 25 21.61 0.83 5.71
C PRO A 25 21.59 -0.50 4.97
N ILE A 26 20.80 -1.47 5.46
CA ILE A 26 20.67 -2.81 4.86
C ILE A 26 19.88 -2.73 3.57
N GLU A 27 18.74 -2.05 3.58
CA GLU A 27 17.87 -1.86 2.43
C GLU A 27 18.63 -1.15 1.29
N LEU A 28 19.36 -0.09 1.62
CA LEU A 28 20.17 0.65 0.66
C LEU A 28 21.30 -0.23 0.08
N ALA A 29 21.99 -0.98 0.93
CA ALA A 29 23.08 -1.87 0.48
C ALA A 29 22.57 -3.06 -0.35
N ALA A 30 21.36 -3.54 -0.08
CA ALA A 30 20.73 -4.64 -0.80
C ALA A 30 20.17 -4.21 -2.17
N CYS A 31 19.91 -2.92 -2.37
CA CYS A 31 19.36 -2.40 -3.62
C CYS A 31 20.41 -2.51 -4.75
N ALA A 32 20.22 -3.48 -5.65
CA ALA A 32 21.16 -3.73 -6.75
C ALA A 32 21.25 -2.54 -7.74
N GLU A 33 20.17 -1.79 -7.89
CA GLU A 33 20.09 -0.65 -8.81
C GLU A 33 20.98 0.51 -8.35
N LEU A 34 21.13 0.72 -7.05
CA LEU A 34 21.98 1.78 -6.49
C LEU A 34 23.49 1.50 -6.61
N ARG A 35 23.87 0.33 -7.15
CA ARG A 35 25.27 0.04 -7.49
C ARG A 35 25.72 0.72 -8.78
N ASP A 36 24.78 1.14 -9.62
CA ASP A 36 25.06 1.94 -10.81
C ASP A 36 25.14 3.42 -10.42
N PRO A 37 26.30 4.10 -10.61
CA PRO A 37 26.48 5.50 -10.24
C PRO A 37 25.49 6.46 -10.92
N SER A 38 24.95 6.09 -12.09
CA SER A 38 23.94 6.89 -12.79
C SER A 38 22.59 6.81 -12.08
N LYS A 39 22.22 5.62 -11.63
CA LYS A 39 20.99 5.36 -10.89
C LYS A 39 21.02 5.94 -9.48
N GLU A 40 22.16 5.88 -8.83
CA GLU A 40 22.40 6.53 -7.55
C GLU A 40 22.19 8.05 -7.62
N LYS A 41 22.75 8.70 -8.65
CA LYS A 41 22.54 10.14 -8.87
C LYS A 41 21.07 10.48 -9.18
N GLU A 42 20.39 9.67 -9.97
CA GLU A 42 18.97 9.82 -10.27
C GLU A 42 18.13 9.69 -8.98
N PHE A 43 18.44 8.69 -8.16
CA PHE A 43 17.78 8.47 -6.87
C PHE A 43 17.98 9.66 -5.92
N ALA A 44 19.21 10.15 -5.77
CA ALA A 44 19.50 11.31 -4.92
C ALA A 44 18.77 12.59 -5.40
N LYS A 45 18.69 12.79 -6.71
CA LYS A 45 17.93 13.88 -7.32
C LYS A 45 16.42 13.76 -7.05
N ASP A 46 15.87 12.56 -7.20
CA ASP A 46 14.45 12.29 -6.94
C ASP A 46 14.11 12.48 -5.45
N CYS A 47 14.95 12.00 -4.54
CA CYS A 47 14.79 12.23 -3.11
C CYS A 47 14.76 13.71 -2.75
N ARG A 48 15.68 14.50 -3.33
CA ARG A 48 15.71 15.95 -3.11
C ARG A 48 14.44 16.63 -3.63
N MET A 49 14.02 16.28 -4.83
CA MET A 49 12.79 16.81 -5.43
C MET A 49 11.57 16.50 -4.55
N HIS A 50 11.43 15.26 -4.06
CA HIS A 50 10.33 14.88 -3.18
C HIS A 50 10.35 15.67 -1.87
N PHE A 51 11.53 15.82 -1.27
CA PHE A 51 11.68 16.62 -0.04
C PHE A 51 11.25 18.09 -0.26
N GLU A 52 11.74 18.72 -1.34
CA GLU A 52 11.41 20.11 -1.65
C GLU A 52 9.91 20.30 -1.90
N HIS A 53 9.26 19.38 -2.61
CA HIS A 53 7.81 19.43 -2.85
C HIS A 53 6.99 19.22 -1.57
N ILE A 54 7.39 18.29 -0.69
CA ILE A 54 6.73 18.11 0.61
C ILE A 54 6.86 19.37 1.45
N ARG A 55 8.06 19.94 1.51
CA ARG A 55 8.33 21.17 2.24
C ARG A 55 7.48 22.33 1.73
N ASP A 56 7.41 22.50 0.41
CA ASP A 56 6.61 23.55 -0.24
C ASP A 56 5.12 23.42 0.13
N VAL A 57 4.56 22.21 0.04
CA VAL A 57 3.16 21.96 0.42
C VAL A 57 2.91 22.28 1.89
N VAL A 58 3.79 21.88 2.79
CA VAL A 58 3.61 22.15 4.23
C VAL A 58 3.80 23.61 4.58
N GLN A 59 4.74 24.30 3.93
CA GLN A 59 5.02 25.73 4.21
C GLN A 59 4.00 26.68 3.58
N HIS A 60 3.36 26.30 2.48
CA HIS A 60 2.45 27.15 1.73
C HIS A 60 1.02 26.61 1.71
N THR A 61 0.80 25.40 1.18
CA THR A 61 -0.55 24.86 0.96
C THR A 61 -1.30 24.60 2.27
N PHE A 62 -0.62 24.17 3.35
CA PHE A 62 -1.26 23.99 4.66
C PHE A 62 -1.84 25.29 5.22
N LEU A 63 -1.27 26.43 4.85
CA LEU A 63 -1.71 27.76 5.30
C LEU A 63 -2.82 28.36 4.44
N GLU A 64 -3.16 27.73 3.32
CA GLU A 64 -4.21 28.25 2.44
C GLU A 64 -5.60 28.05 3.06
N PRO A 65 -6.52 29.01 2.85
CA PRO A 65 -7.90 28.87 3.30
C PRO A 65 -8.58 27.62 2.73
N GLY A 66 -9.17 26.80 3.59
CA GLY A 66 -9.89 25.60 3.20
C GLY A 66 -9.13 24.28 3.40
N TYR A 67 -7.84 24.36 3.74
CA TYR A 67 -7.10 23.21 4.27
C TYR A 67 -7.17 23.22 5.80
N ASN A 68 -7.43 22.05 6.39
CA ASN A 68 -7.47 21.89 7.85
C ASN A 68 -6.24 21.08 8.28
N LEU A 69 -5.07 21.67 8.16
CA LEU A 69 -3.78 21.03 8.37
C LEU A 69 -2.85 21.95 9.17
N ASP A 70 -2.25 21.40 10.21
CA ASP A 70 -1.22 22.07 11.02
C ASP A 70 -0.04 21.11 11.23
N LYS A 71 1.15 21.55 10.84
CA LYS A 71 2.41 20.81 11.03
C LYS A 71 2.63 20.41 12.50
N LYS A 72 2.24 21.26 13.46
CA LYS A 72 2.44 21.02 14.89
C LYS A 72 1.54 19.91 15.44
N GLU A 73 0.41 19.68 14.81
CA GLU A 73 -0.55 18.63 15.17
C GLU A 73 -0.37 17.35 14.35
N ALA A 74 0.77 17.20 13.67
CA ALA A 74 1.08 16.05 12.85
C ALA A 74 1.33 14.80 13.69
N VAL A 75 0.68 13.71 13.30
CA VAL A 75 0.99 12.33 13.71
C VAL A 75 1.42 11.59 12.46
N LEU A 76 2.67 11.13 12.43
CA LEU A 76 3.24 10.47 11.26
C LEU A 76 3.17 8.96 11.40
N GLU A 77 2.88 8.30 10.29
CA GLU A 77 2.82 6.85 10.15
C GLU A 77 1.97 6.12 11.23
N PRO A 78 0.80 6.69 11.66
CA PRO A 78 -0.04 5.99 12.62
C PRO A 78 -0.58 4.69 12.01
N SER A 79 -0.43 3.60 12.76
CA SER A 79 -0.92 2.28 12.36
C SER A 79 -2.27 1.97 13.00
N TYR A 80 -3.17 1.37 12.24
CA TYR A 80 -4.52 1.03 12.65
C TYR A 80 -4.85 -0.42 12.39
N ILE A 81 -5.62 -0.99 13.28
CA ILE A 81 -6.31 -2.27 13.10
C ILE A 81 -7.80 -2.00 13.22
N CYS A 82 -8.56 -2.34 12.20
CA CYS A 82 -10.01 -2.23 12.19
C CYS A 82 -10.63 -3.63 12.17
N GLU A 83 -10.99 -4.14 13.34
CA GLU A 83 -11.57 -5.47 13.49
C GLU A 83 -12.91 -5.59 12.74
N ALA A 84 -13.74 -4.56 12.80
CA ALA A 84 -15.05 -4.54 12.14
C ALA A 84 -14.95 -4.74 10.62
N LEU A 85 -13.86 -4.29 10.00
CA LEU A 85 -13.61 -4.47 8.56
C LEU A 85 -12.56 -5.55 8.27
N GLY A 86 -11.86 -6.09 9.29
CA GLY A 86 -10.73 -6.99 9.11
C GLY A 86 -9.65 -6.37 8.24
N ILE A 87 -9.34 -5.10 8.46
CA ILE A 87 -8.35 -4.32 7.71
C ILE A 87 -7.36 -3.72 8.70
N GLN A 88 -6.09 -3.82 8.36
CA GLN A 88 -5.03 -3.06 9.00
C GLN A 88 -4.39 -2.12 7.98
N GLY A 89 -3.83 -1.03 8.44
CA GLY A 89 -3.17 -0.07 7.58
C GLY A 89 -2.34 0.93 8.36
N ARG A 90 -1.50 1.65 7.64
CA ARG A 90 -0.68 2.74 8.15
C ARG A 90 -0.89 3.95 7.25
N LEU A 91 -1.33 5.05 7.85
CA LEU A 91 -1.44 6.35 7.19
C LEU A 91 -0.07 7.01 7.14
N ASP A 92 0.20 7.82 6.13
CA ASP A 92 1.46 8.55 6.06
C ASP A 92 1.45 9.78 7.01
N TYR A 93 0.31 10.49 7.06
CA TYR A 93 0.16 11.68 7.90
C TYR A 93 -1.28 11.81 8.39
N MET A 94 -1.45 12.22 9.64
CA MET A 94 -2.76 12.50 10.23
C MET A 94 -2.66 13.67 11.20
N GLN A 95 -3.72 14.49 11.29
CA GLN A 95 -3.87 15.46 12.38
C GLN A 95 -4.21 14.74 13.69
N ARG A 96 -3.72 15.23 14.81
CA ARG A 96 -3.95 14.63 16.14
C ARG A 96 -5.42 14.46 16.49
N ASP A 97 -6.27 15.37 16.03
CA ASP A 97 -7.73 15.32 16.21
C ASP A 97 -8.44 14.37 15.22
N MET A 98 -7.67 13.71 14.34
CA MET A 98 -8.14 12.81 13.27
C MET A 98 -9.10 13.46 12.26
N SER A 99 -9.19 14.80 12.24
CA SER A 99 -10.07 15.51 11.30
C SER A 99 -9.53 15.51 9.89
N SER A 100 -8.22 15.41 9.73
CA SER A 100 -7.55 15.45 8.42
C SER A 100 -6.43 14.43 8.34
N PHE A 101 -6.26 13.85 7.17
CA PHE A 101 -5.15 12.95 6.89
C PHE A 101 -4.66 13.06 5.45
N ILE A 102 -3.41 12.70 5.23
CA ILE A 102 -2.77 12.71 3.91
C ILE A 102 -2.21 11.32 3.64
N GLU A 103 -2.48 10.81 2.46
CA GLU A 103 -1.81 9.64 1.88
C GLU A 103 -0.81 10.15 0.84
N MET A 104 0.46 9.79 0.99
CA MET A 104 1.53 10.23 0.10
C MET A 104 1.83 9.20 -0.99
N LYS A 105 2.16 9.68 -2.18
CA LYS A 105 2.54 8.87 -3.33
C LYS A 105 3.76 9.46 -4.02
N SER A 106 4.84 8.70 -4.10
CA SER A 106 6.06 9.07 -4.84
C SER A 106 5.92 8.89 -6.36
N GLY A 107 4.91 8.14 -6.82
CA GLY A 107 4.64 7.90 -8.22
C GLY A 107 3.94 9.06 -8.92
N LYS A 108 3.67 8.86 -10.22
CA LYS A 108 2.86 9.81 -11.01
C LYS A 108 1.37 9.58 -10.75
N ALA A 109 0.59 10.65 -10.77
CA ALA A 109 -0.87 10.60 -10.89
C ALA A 109 -1.28 10.06 -12.28
N ASP A 110 -2.58 9.80 -12.49
CA ASP A 110 -3.10 9.57 -13.84
C ASP A 110 -2.93 10.83 -14.68
N GLU A 111 -2.92 10.67 -16.02
CA GLU A 111 -2.51 11.70 -16.97
C GLU A 111 -3.04 13.09 -16.63
N PHE A 112 -2.20 14.11 -16.87
CA PHE A 112 -2.64 15.49 -16.89
C PHE A 112 -3.84 15.60 -17.84
N SER A 113 -4.99 16.00 -17.31
CA SER A 113 -6.06 16.42 -18.17
C SER A 113 -5.54 17.60 -19.00
N MET A 114 -6.02 17.78 -20.21
CA MET A 114 -5.68 18.93 -21.08
C MET A 114 -5.90 20.29 -20.41
N GLN A 115 -6.51 20.32 -19.24
CA GLN A 115 -6.79 21.49 -18.41
C GLN A 115 -5.79 21.67 -17.24
N GLY A 116 -4.69 20.90 -17.21
CA GLY A 116 -3.68 20.99 -16.15
C GLY A 116 -4.11 20.44 -14.78
N LYS A 117 -5.27 19.78 -14.68
CA LYS A 117 -5.70 19.12 -13.45
C LYS A 117 -5.09 17.73 -13.38
N VAL A 118 -4.36 17.48 -12.30
CA VAL A 118 -3.86 16.15 -11.98
C VAL A 118 -5.00 15.33 -11.37
N GLU A 119 -5.37 14.22 -11.99
CA GLU A 119 -6.34 13.30 -11.41
C GLU A 119 -5.63 12.16 -10.66
N PRO A 120 -6.04 11.88 -9.41
CA PRO A 120 -5.50 10.75 -8.65
C PRO A 120 -5.83 9.42 -9.30
N LYS A 121 -4.89 8.47 -9.22
CA LYS A 121 -5.13 7.09 -9.63
C LYS A 121 -6.25 6.47 -8.81
N GLU A 122 -7.06 5.66 -9.45
CA GLU A 122 -8.23 5.05 -8.80
C GLU A 122 -7.87 4.18 -7.60
N ASN A 123 -6.78 3.40 -7.68
CA ASN A 123 -6.31 2.61 -6.55
C ASN A 123 -5.92 3.49 -5.34
N ASN A 124 -5.36 4.66 -5.56
CA ASN A 124 -5.02 5.60 -4.49
C ASN A 124 -6.29 6.22 -3.88
N LYS A 125 -7.30 6.50 -4.71
CA LYS A 125 -8.62 6.92 -4.21
C LYS A 125 -9.27 5.83 -3.35
N VAL A 126 -9.22 4.58 -3.79
CA VAL A 126 -9.75 3.42 -3.04
C VAL A 126 -9.06 3.27 -1.70
N GLN A 127 -7.72 3.37 -1.66
CA GLN A 127 -6.96 3.30 -0.41
C GLN A 127 -7.39 4.38 0.58
N MET A 128 -7.50 5.61 0.12
CA MET A 128 -7.97 6.73 0.94
C MET A 128 -9.40 6.51 1.47
N LEU A 129 -10.32 6.00 0.63
CA LEU A 129 -11.68 5.67 1.05
C LEU A 129 -11.71 4.55 2.12
N LEU A 130 -10.80 3.58 2.03
CA LEU A 130 -10.63 2.56 3.07
C LEU A 130 -10.14 3.16 4.38
N TYR A 131 -9.19 4.09 4.36
CA TYR A 131 -8.76 4.79 5.57
C TYR A 131 -9.90 5.60 6.21
N MET A 132 -10.73 6.26 5.43
CA MET A 132 -11.92 6.92 5.97
C MET A 132 -12.85 5.91 6.66
N ALA A 133 -13.07 4.74 6.06
CA ALA A 133 -13.86 3.69 6.67
C ALA A 133 -13.21 3.16 7.95
N VAL A 134 -11.90 2.95 7.96
CA VAL A 134 -11.14 2.52 9.14
C VAL A 134 -11.30 3.53 10.28
N LEU A 135 -11.09 4.81 10.04
CA LEU A 135 -11.23 5.85 11.06
C LEU A 135 -12.68 5.96 11.59
N GLU A 136 -13.67 5.80 10.72
CA GLU A 136 -15.08 5.80 11.13
C GLU A 136 -15.40 4.58 12.01
N TYR A 137 -15.04 3.36 11.56
CA TYR A 137 -15.41 2.12 12.24
C TYR A 137 -14.56 1.80 13.47
N SER A 138 -13.30 2.21 13.50
CA SER A 138 -12.39 1.94 14.64
C SER A 138 -12.38 3.08 15.66
N MET A 139 -12.47 4.34 15.21
CA MET A 139 -12.29 5.51 16.06
C MET A 139 -13.57 6.34 16.23
N GLY A 140 -14.69 5.93 15.61
CA GLY A 140 -15.95 6.64 15.70
C GLY A 140 -15.95 8.03 15.06
N GLN A 141 -15.01 8.29 14.14
CA GLN A 141 -14.90 9.58 13.47
C GLN A 141 -16.08 9.82 12.53
N ASP A 142 -16.69 11.00 12.60
CA ASP A 142 -17.72 11.38 11.64
C ASP A 142 -17.09 11.70 10.27
N ARG A 143 -17.34 10.84 9.27
CA ARG A 143 -16.83 11.02 7.90
C ARG A 143 -17.14 12.38 7.29
N ARG A 144 -18.21 13.08 7.74
CA ARG A 144 -18.57 14.42 7.26
C ARG A 144 -17.61 15.49 7.72
N ARG A 145 -16.84 15.20 8.76
CA ARG A 145 -15.84 16.08 9.35
C ARG A 145 -14.43 15.71 8.95
N MET A 146 -14.25 14.58 8.23
CA MET A 146 -12.94 14.16 7.75
C MET A 146 -12.57 14.88 6.46
N HIS A 147 -11.33 15.35 6.41
CA HIS A 147 -10.71 15.98 5.25
C HIS A 147 -9.56 15.12 4.74
N PRO A 148 -9.82 14.17 3.83
CA PRO A 148 -8.79 13.34 3.24
C PRO A 148 -8.07 14.06 2.11
N TYR A 149 -6.75 13.88 2.04
CA TYR A 149 -5.90 14.43 1.01
C TYR A 149 -5.00 13.36 0.40
N LEU A 150 -4.67 13.53 -0.89
CA LEU A 150 -3.63 12.78 -1.59
C LEU A 150 -2.50 13.75 -1.95
N LEU A 151 -1.28 13.42 -1.55
CA LEU A 151 -0.08 14.16 -1.92
C LEU A 151 0.75 13.35 -2.91
N TYR A 152 0.82 13.81 -4.14
CA TYR A 152 1.77 13.28 -5.12
C TYR A 152 3.07 14.06 -5.03
N THR A 153 4.07 13.49 -4.38
CA THR A 153 5.32 14.20 -4.08
C THR A 153 6.21 14.48 -5.30
N ARG A 154 5.86 13.90 -6.47
CA ARG A 154 6.44 14.35 -7.76
C ARG A 154 5.98 15.75 -8.17
N TYR A 155 4.96 16.26 -7.53
CA TYR A 155 4.40 17.58 -7.77
C TYR A 155 4.16 18.25 -6.41
N PRO A 156 4.35 19.56 -6.26
CA PRO A 156 3.95 20.25 -5.03
C PRO A 156 2.43 20.42 -4.99
N LEU A 157 1.70 19.32 -5.06
CA LEU A 157 0.25 19.31 -5.18
C LEU A 157 -0.40 18.42 -4.12
N LEU A 158 -1.13 19.06 -3.23
CA LEU A 158 -2.04 18.41 -2.29
C LEU A 158 -3.45 18.41 -2.87
N TYR A 159 -3.95 17.21 -3.17
CA TYR A 159 -5.26 17.03 -3.76
C TYR A 159 -6.30 16.77 -2.67
N PRO A 160 -7.28 17.68 -2.46
CA PRO A 160 -8.38 17.45 -1.53
C PRO A 160 -9.34 16.42 -2.12
N ALA A 161 -9.47 15.31 -1.46
CA ALA A 161 -10.31 14.23 -1.92
C ALA A 161 -11.68 14.33 -1.24
N ARG A 162 -12.67 14.80 -1.98
CA ARG A 162 -14.07 14.80 -1.53
C ARG A 162 -14.66 13.43 -1.75
N ALA A 163 -14.88 12.69 -0.67
CA ALA A 163 -15.49 11.38 -0.72
C ALA A 163 -16.98 11.43 -0.35
N SER A 164 -17.82 10.85 -1.18
CA SER A 164 -19.22 10.62 -0.84
C SER A 164 -19.39 9.30 -0.08
N TRP A 165 -20.43 9.23 0.73
CA TRP A 165 -20.82 7.97 1.40
C TRP A 165 -20.99 6.79 0.43
N ALA A 166 -21.56 7.07 -0.73
CA ALA A 166 -21.73 6.05 -1.75
C ALA A 166 -20.40 5.44 -2.22
N GLN A 167 -19.34 6.26 -2.31
CA GLN A 167 -18.01 5.79 -2.67
C GLN A 167 -17.39 4.94 -1.56
N VAL A 168 -17.46 5.37 -0.30
CA VAL A 168 -16.97 4.58 0.85
C VAL A 168 -17.70 3.24 0.93
N ARG A 169 -19.02 3.24 0.84
CA ARG A 169 -19.84 2.02 0.83
C ARG A 169 -19.48 1.08 -0.34
N ARG A 170 -19.20 1.64 -1.51
CA ARG A 170 -18.80 0.86 -2.68
C ARG A 170 -17.47 0.15 -2.44
N VAL A 171 -16.52 0.80 -1.79
CA VAL A 171 -15.21 0.21 -1.46
C VAL A 171 -15.35 -0.86 -0.38
N ILE A 172 -16.18 -0.65 0.64
CA ILE A 172 -16.50 -1.68 1.64
C ILE A 172 -17.16 -2.90 0.97
N ASN A 173 -18.09 -2.69 0.05
CA ASN A 173 -18.71 -3.78 -0.71
C ASN A 173 -17.68 -4.53 -1.57
N LEU A 174 -16.72 -3.83 -2.18
CA LEU A 174 -15.63 -4.47 -2.92
C LEU A 174 -14.79 -5.35 -1.99
N ARG A 175 -14.39 -4.84 -0.82
CA ARG A 175 -13.70 -5.62 0.22
C ARG A 175 -14.51 -6.87 0.60
N ASN A 176 -15.80 -6.73 0.84
CA ASN A 176 -16.65 -7.86 1.21
C ASN A 176 -16.74 -8.93 0.11
N ARG A 177 -16.79 -8.52 -1.15
CA ARG A 177 -16.74 -9.46 -2.29
C ARG A 177 -15.41 -10.21 -2.37
N ILE A 178 -14.28 -9.54 -2.11
CA ILE A 178 -12.95 -10.18 -2.08
C ILE A 178 -12.91 -11.22 -0.97
N VAL A 179 -13.30 -10.84 0.24
CA VAL A 179 -13.32 -11.75 1.39
C VAL A 179 -14.26 -12.93 1.15
N ALA A 180 -15.47 -12.69 0.60
CA ALA A 180 -16.38 -13.77 0.27
C ALA A 180 -15.80 -14.76 -0.76
N ALA A 181 -15.05 -14.26 -1.74
CA ALA A 181 -14.36 -15.12 -2.70
C ALA A 181 -13.24 -15.94 -2.04
N GLU A 182 -12.42 -15.32 -1.19
CA GLU A 182 -11.35 -16.03 -0.44
C GLU A 182 -11.94 -17.10 0.50
N TYR A 183 -12.98 -16.77 1.27
CA TYR A 183 -13.69 -17.75 2.10
C TYR A 183 -14.31 -18.87 1.27
N GLY A 184 -14.86 -18.55 0.11
CA GLY A 184 -15.43 -19.53 -0.79
C GLY A 184 -14.37 -20.55 -1.25
N VAL A 185 -13.19 -20.10 -1.64
CA VAL A 185 -12.09 -21.01 -2.04
C VAL A 185 -11.60 -21.83 -0.84
N GLN A 186 -11.51 -21.23 0.35
CA GLN A 186 -11.00 -21.92 1.54
C GLN A 186 -11.95 -22.99 2.04
N PHE A 187 -13.24 -22.73 2.12
CA PHE A 187 -14.21 -23.59 2.81
C PHE A 187 -15.08 -24.44 1.89
N HIS A 188 -15.24 -24.04 0.62
CA HIS A 188 -15.88 -24.91 -0.36
C HIS A 188 -14.88 -25.95 -0.89
N ASN A 189 -15.11 -27.21 -0.54
CA ASN A 189 -14.28 -28.31 -1.03
C ASN A 189 -14.64 -28.77 -2.45
N HIS A 190 -15.43 -28.01 -3.18
CA HIS A 190 -15.87 -28.38 -4.51
C HIS A 190 -15.05 -27.67 -5.59
N PRO A 191 -14.38 -28.42 -6.50
CA PRO A 191 -13.55 -27.81 -7.55
C PRO A 191 -14.34 -26.85 -8.46
N ASP A 192 -15.65 -27.03 -8.59
CA ASP A 192 -16.49 -26.16 -9.41
C ASP A 192 -16.64 -24.75 -8.84
N PHE A 193 -16.49 -24.55 -7.53
CA PHE A 193 -16.51 -23.19 -6.97
C PHE A 193 -15.37 -22.36 -7.55
N THR A 194 -14.14 -22.89 -7.51
CA THR A 194 -12.97 -22.21 -8.05
C THR A 194 -13.06 -22.05 -9.57
N ARG A 195 -13.56 -23.07 -10.26
CA ARG A 195 -13.79 -23.01 -11.72
C ARG A 195 -14.75 -21.88 -12.06
N ASN A 196 -15.88 -21.77 -11.36
CA ASN A 196 -16.85 -20.72 -11.56
C ASN A 196 -16.30 -19.33 -11.22
N LEU A 197 -15.51 -19.22 -10.14
CA LEU A 197 -14.84 -17.98 -9.76
C LEU A 197 -13.89 -17.50 -10.86
N LEU A 198 -13.02 -18.38 -11.36
CA LEU A 198 -12.07 -18.05 -12.42
C LEU A 198 -12.75 -17.81 -13.78
N ALA A 199 -13.88 -18.44 -14.05
CA ALA A 199 -14.68 -18.19 -15.25
C ALA A 199 -15.24 -16.77 -15.31
N GLN A 200 -15.42 -16.10 -14.16
CA GLN A 200 -15.83 -14.69 -14.10
C GLN A 200 -14.71 -13.70 -14.49
N ILE A 201 -13.46 -14.16 -14.55
CA ILE A 201 -12.34 -13.34 -15.01
C ILE A 201 -12.40 -13.24 -16.55
N ASN A 202 -13.26 -12.36 -17.04
CA ASN A 202 -13.39 -12.08 -18.46
C ASN A 202 -13.46 -10.55 -18.70
N PRO A 203 -13.09 -10.05 -19.92
CA PRO A 203 -13.00 -8.62 -20.16
C PRO A 203 -14.31 -7.86 -19.91
N GLU A 204 -15.45 -8.47 -20.19
CA GLU A 204 -16.76 -7.83 -20.06
C GLU A 204 -17.14 -7.66 -18.57
N VAL A 205 -16.88 -8.68 -17.75
CA VAL A 205 -17.20 -8.64 -16.30
C VAL A 205 -16.19 -7.79 -15.53
N VAL A 206 -14.90 -7.92 -15.85
CA VAL A 206 -13.84 -7.16 -15.16
C VAL A 206 -13.92 -5.66 -15.50
N ASN A 207 -14.36 -5.33 -16.70
CA ASN A 207 -14.49 -3.94 -17.15
C ASN A 207 -15.86 -3.32 -16.84
N GLU A 208 -16.34 -3.42 -15.60
CA GLU A 208 -17.61 -2.78 -15.16
C GLU A 208 -17.67 -1.27 -15.47
N ARG A 209 -16.52 -0.61 -15.49
CA ARG A 209 -16.39 0.83 -15.76
C ARG A 209 -16.36 1.20 -17.22
N LYS A 210 -16.40 0.23 -18.11
CA LYS A 210 -16.31 0.43 -19.56
C LYS A 210 -15.09 1.24 -19.98
N LEU A 211 -13.93 0.94 -19.36
CA LEU A 211 -12.67 1.56 -19.74
C LEU A 211 -12.37 1.26 -21.21
N SER A 212 -11.97 2.28 -21.96
CA SER A 212 -11.63 2.19 -23.38
C SER A 212 -10.27 2.83 -23.69
N GLY A 213 -9.52 3.20 -22.67
CA GLY A 213 -8.22 3.83 -22.83
C GLY A 213 -7.13 2.85 -23.28
N ARG A 214 -6.00 3.41 -23.75
CA ARG A 214 -4.83 2.64 -24.25
C ARG A 214 -4.37 1.55 -23.27
N PHE A 215 -4.37 1.82 -21.96
CA PHE A 215 -3.96 0.85 -20.95
C PHE A 215 -4.87 -0.37 -20.93
N TRP A 216 -6.21 -0.17 -21.04
CA TRP A 216 -7.17 -1.25 -21.13
C TRP A 216 -6.97 -2.09 -22.41
N GLU A 217 -6.95 -1.44 -23.58
CA GLU A 217 -6.92 -2.13 -24.86
C GLU A 217 -5.59 -2.82 -25.16
N GLN A 218 -4.46 -2.24 -24.71
CA GLN A 218 -3.13 -2.79 -25.03
C GLN A 218 -2.57 -3.74 -23.97
N TYR A 219 -3.01 -3.64 -22.73
CA TYR A 219 -2.40 -4.41 -21.63
C TYR A 219 -3.40 -5.29 -20.87
N LEU A 220 -4.46 -4.74 -20.31
CA LEU A 220 -5.36 -5.51 -19.45
C LEU A 220 -6.24 -6.49 -20.22
N LYS A 221 -6.96 -6.03 -21.22
CA LYS A 221 -7.85 -6.87 -22.02
C LYS A 221 -7.11 -8.03 -22.72
N PRO A 222 -5.97 -7.81 -23.39
CA PRO A 222 -5.21 -8.92 -23.97
C PRO A 222 -4.66 -9.90 -22.95
N SER A 223 -4.29 -9.43 -21.74
CA SER A 223 -3.81 -10.29 -20.65
C SER A 223 -4.92 -11.22 -20.16
N ILE A 224 -6.10 -10.69 -19.92
CA ILE A 224 -7.28 -11.44 -19.50
C ILE A 224 -7.71 -12.44 -20.58
N SER A 225 -7.74 -12.01 -21.84
CA SER A 225 -8.10 -12.88 -22.97
C SER A 225 -7.14 -14.06 -23.11
N ARG A 226 -5.83 -13.80 -23.04
CA ARG A 226 -4.81 -14.87 -23.09
C ARG A 226 -4.92 -15.88 -21.93
N PHE A 227 -5.23 -15.39 -20.73
CA PHE A 227 -5.46 -16.27 -19.59
C PHE A 227 -6.64 -17.21 -19.86
N ARG A 228 -7.76 -16.67 -20.34
CA ARG A 228 -8.95 -17.45 -20.67
C ARG A 228 -8.71 -18.46 -21.78
N GLU A 229 -8.06 -18.03 -22.86
CA GLU A 229 -7.70 -18.91 -23.98
C GLU A 229 -6.87 -20.10 -23.51
N LYS A 230 -5.82 -19.84 -22.71
CA LYS A 230 -4.99 -20.91 -22.15
C LYS A 230 -5.78 -21.83 -21.24
N LEU A 231 -6.61 -21.29 -20.33
CA LEU A 231 -7.41 -22.09 -19.43
C LEU A 231 -8.44 -22.96 -20.17
N SER A 232 -9.04 -22.42 -21.23
CA SER A 232 -10.02 -23.15 -22.07
C SER A 232 -9.39 -24.20 -22.98
N ALA A 233 -8.11 -24.06 -23.30
CA ALA A 233 -7.37 -25.00 -24.15
C ALA A 233 -6.81 -26.20 -23.37
N LEU A 234 -6.88 -26.20 -22.05
CA LEU A 234 -6.39 -27.31 -21.23
C LEU A 234 -7.25 -28.57 -21.44
N GLU A 235 -6.58 -29.70 -21.57
CA GLU A 235 -7.23 -31.01 -21.57
C GLU A 235 -7.86 -31.31 -20.20
N PRO A 236 -8.85 -32.24 -20.11
CA PRO A 236 -9.56 -32.52 -18.86
C PRO A 236 -8.64 -32.85 -17.67
N LEU A 237 -7.57 -33.61 -17.91
CA LEU A 237 -6.59 -33.94 -16.87
C LEU A 237 -5.78 -32.73 -16.42
N GLU A 238 -5.36 -31.92 -17.37
CA GLU A 238 -4.64 -30.64 -17.07
C GLU A 238 -5.52 -29.67 -16.29
N GLN A 239 -6.80 -29.57 -16.63
CA GLN A 239 -7.77 -28.78 -15.88
C GLN A 239 -7.92 -29.29 -14.44
N ALA A 240 -8.08 -30.60 -14.25
CA ALA A 240 -8.19 -31.22 -12.92
C ALA A 240 -6.93 -30.94 -12.09
N TYR A 241 -5.75 -31.08 -12.68
CA TYR A 241 -4.47 -30.79 -12.05
C TYR A 241 -4.36 -29.31 -11.67
N PHE A 242 -4.66 -28.40 -12.60
CA PHE A 242 -4.62 -26.96 -12.36
C PHE A 242 -5.53 -26.53 -11.20
N TYR A 243 -6.81 -26.95 -11.21
CA TYR A 243 -7.74 -26.54 -10.15
C TYR A 243 -7.41 -27.17 -8.80
N THR A 244 -6.89 -28.39 -8.78
CA THR A 244 -6.45 -29.05 -7.54
C THR A 244 -5.28 -28.30 -6.91
N LEU A 245 -4.26 -27.98 -7.70
CA LEU A 245 -3.11 -27.20 -7.21
C LEU A 245 -3.48 -25.76 -6.83
N TYR A 246 -4.33 -25.13 -7.62
CA TYR A 246 -4.80 -23.78 -7.31
C TYR A 246 -5.52 -23.74 -5.95
N ASN A 247 -6.43 -24.69 -5.71
CA ASN A 247 -7.13 -24.81 -4.43
C ASN A 247 -6.15 -25.11 -3.29
N PHE A 248 -5.21 -26.01 -3.49
CA PHE A 248 -4.19 -26.33 -2.49
C PHE A 248 -3.37 -25.09 -2.12
N ILE A 249 -2.76 -24.42 -3.10
CA ILE A 249 -1.93 -23.22 -2.88
C ILE A 249 -2.73 -22.11 -2.18
N THR A 250 -3.99 -21.91 -2.59
CA THR A 250 -4.82 -20.86 -1.99
C THR A 250 -5.15 -21.15 -0.53
N LYS A 251 -5.41 -22.41 -0.21
CA LYS A 251 -5.65 -22.87 1.17
C LYS A 251 -4.41 -22.74 2.04
N GLU A 252 -3.25 -23.15 1.54
CA GLU A 252 -1.98 -22.99 2.24
C GLU A 252 -1.64 -21.53 2.49
N LEU A 253 -1.84 -20.65 1.52
CA LEU A 253 -1.67 -19.22 1.68
C LEU A 253 -2.62 -18.60 2.72
N TYR A 254 -3.85 -19.05 2.75
CA TYR A 254 -4.81 -18.61 3.77
C TYR A 254 -4.36 -19.08 5.16
N THR A 255 -4.03 -20.35 5.34
CA THR A 255 -3.58 -20.92 6.61
C THR A 255 -2.28 -20.23 7.09
N SER A 256 -1.33 -19.98 6.19
CA SER A 256 -0.09 -19.29 6.55
C SER A 256 -0.32 -17.86 7.03
N LYS A 257 -1.40 -17.18 6.58
CA LYS A 257 -1.75 -15.83 7.01
C LYS A 257 -2.58 -15.81 8.29
N SER A 258 -3.57 -16.70 8.39
CA SER A 258 -4.53 -16.71 9.50
C SER A 258 -4.10 -17.60 10.68
N GLY A 259 -3.15 -18.51 10.46
CA GLY A 259 -2.80 -19.58 11.40
C GLY A 259 -3.74 -20.77 11.33
N ASP A 260 -3.37 -21.83 12.01
CA ASP A 260 -4.19 -23.05 12.14
C ASP A 260 -5.24 -22.81 13.23
N VAL A 261 -6.51 -23.05 12.90
CA VAL A 261 -7.66 -22.79 13.79
C VAL A 261 -7.63 -23.71 15.02
N ASP A 262 -7.00 -24.87 14.91
CA ASP A 262 -6.94 -25.88 15.98
C ASP A 262 -5.72 -25.74 16.92
N TYR A 263 -4.86 -24.74 16.68
CA TYR A 263 -3.68 -24.49 17.48
C TYR A 263 -3.91 -23.32 18.42
N GLU A 264 -3.94 -23.55 19.74
CA GLU A 264 -4.04 -22.49 20.77
C GLU A 264 -2.83 -21.53 20.80
N GLY A 265 -1.85 -21.74 19.91
CA GLY A 265 -0.67 -20.92 19.77
C GLY A 265 -0.84 -19.75 18.80
N ARG A 266 0.08 -18.82 18.90
CA ARG A 266 0.22 -17.70 17.94
C ARG A 266 0.78 -18.23 16.66
N ALA A 267 -0.07 -18.41 15.63
CA ALA A 267 0.31 -18.96 14.34
C ALA A 267 0.04 -17.96 13.19
N GLY A 268 0.68 -18.22 12.03
CA GLY A 268 0.54 -17.37 10.86
C GLY A 268 1.10 -15.95 11.07
N ALA A 269 0.51 -14.96 10.39
CA ALA A 269 0.94 -13.58 10.48
C ALA A 269 0.83 -13.00 11.90
N SER A 270 -0.05 -13.53 12.74
CA SER A 270 -0.18 -13.10 14.14
C SER A 270 1.07 -13.40 14.97
N ALA A 271 1.78 -14.48 14.69
CA ALA A 271 3.02 -14.84 15.37
C ALA A 271 4.12 -13.79 15.17
N LEU A 272 4.18 -13.18 13.99
CA LEU A 272 5.15 -12.11 13.69
C LEU A 272 4.96 -10.88 14.58
N TRP A 273 3.73 -10.55 14.92
CA TRP A 273 3.39 -9.31 15.63
C TRP A 273 3.26 -9.51 17.15
N LEU A 274 2.78 -10.67 17.58
CA LEU A 274 2.42 -10.92 18.96
C LEU A 274 3.48 -11.71 19.75
N SER A 275 4.35 -12.48 19.07
CA SER A 275 5.43 -13.21 19.72
C SER A 275 6.56 -12.29 20.17
N THR A 276 7.08 -12.56 21.35
CA THR A 276 8.27 -11.87 21.87
C THR A 276 9.54 -12.25 21.11
N LEU A 277 10.60 -11.47 21.26
CA LEU A 277 11.90 -11.79 20.63
C LEU A 277 12.45 -13.14 21.10
N ASP A 278 12.25 -13.49 22.36
CA ASP A 278 12.73 -14.75 22.92
C ASP A 278 11.95 -15.94 22.36
N GLU A 279 10.62 -15.85 22.26
CA GLU A 279 9.79 -16.87 21.59
C GLU A 279 10.21 -17.08 20.14
N LYS A 280 10.50 -16.00 19.41
CA LYS A 280 10.97 -16.08 18.01
C LYS A 280 12.36 -16.71 17.89
N ARG A 281 13.26 -16.44 18.85
CA ARG A 281 14.59 -17.08 18.92
C ARG A 281 14.49 -18.57 19.19
N GLU A 282 13.66 -18.97 20.16
CA GLU A 282 13.43 -20.37 20.48
C GLU A 282 12.81 -21.15 19.31
N ALA A 283 11.88 -20.53 18.60
CA ALA A 283 11.25 -21.10 17.41
C ALA A 283 12.17 -21.15 16.18
N GLY A 284 13.32 -20.44 16.20
CA GLY A 284 14.22 -20.33 15.06
C GLY A 284 13.64 -19.51 13.88
N GLU A 285 12.66 -18.67 14.16
CA GLU A 285 11.93 -17.87 13.15
C GLU A 285 12.53 -16.48 12.91
N ILE A 286 13.65 -16.17 13.57
CA ILE A 286 14.28 -14.85 13.51
C ILE A 286 15.77 -14.98 13.22
N LEU A 287 16.28 -14.14 12.35
CA LEU A 287 17.70 -13.88 12.19
C LEU A 287 18.05 -12.68 13.08
N TYR A 288 19.01 -12.84 13.97
CA TYR A 288 19.45 -11.82 14.92
C TYR A 288 20.96 -11.65 14.88
N ASP A 289 21.46 -10.59 15.53
CA ASP A 289 22.89 -10.26 15.55
C ASP A 289 23.51 -10.08 14.16
N LEU A 290 22.72 -9.53 13.22
CA LEU A 290 23.19 -9.22 11.89
C LEU A 290 24.28 -8.14 11.96
N GLN A 291 25.42 -8.41 11.36
CA GLN A 291 26.53 -7.44 11.25
C GLN A 291 26.61 -6.91 9.82
N ILE A 292 26.67 -5.58 9.70
CA ILE A 292 26.91 -4.94 8.41
C ILE A 292 28.39 -5.13 8.05
N MET A 293 28.69 -5.66 6.87
CA MET A 293 30.07 -5.75 6.38
C MET A 293 30.62 -4.33 6.17
N GLU A 294 31.67 -3.96 6.91
CA GLU A 294 32.28 -2.63 6.93
C GLU A 294 32.54 -2.03 5.54
N ASN A 295 32.99 -2.84 4.58
CA ASN A 295 33.25 -2.39 3.21
C ASN A 295 32.02 -1.90 2.45
N ARG A 296 30.81 -2.38 2.78
CA ARG A 296 29.57 -1.94 2.15
C ARG A 296 28.95 -0.75 2.88
N ALA A 297 29.03 -0.72 4.19
CA ALA A 297 28.62 0.42 4.98
C ALA A 297 29.47 1.67 4.68
N SER A 298 30.79 1.50 4.48
CA SER A 298 31.66 2.62 4.13
C SER A 298 31.41 3.16 2.72
N GLN A 299 30.94 2.34 1.78
CA GLN A 299 30.54 2.78 0.44
C GLN A 299 29.22 3.54 0.47
N ALA A 300 28.23 3.08 1.24
CA ALA A 300 26.99 3.81 1.45
C ALA A 300 27.20 5.16 2.15
N HIS A 301 28.22 5.27 3.02
CA HIS A 301 28.60 6.53 3.67
C HIS A 301 29.46 7.46 2.81
N LYS A 302 30.17 6.96 1.80
CA LYS A 302 31.00 7.76 0.91
C LYS A 302 30.23 8.37 -0.26
N ALA A 303 29.03 7.94 -0.50
CA ALA A 303 28.18 8.44 -1.56
C ALA A 303 27.47 9.77 -1.21
N TYR A 304 27.77 10.35 -0.03
CA TYR A 304 27.13 11.59 0.49
C TYR A 304 28.15 12.54 1.12
#